data_05fd176b28f919057e70cb4206927623
#
_entry.id   05fd176b28f919057e70cb4206927623
#
_cell.length_a   1.000
_cell.length_b   1.000
_cell.length_c   1.000
_cell.angle_alpha   90.00
_cell.angle_beta   90.00
_cell.angle_gamma   90.00
#
_symmetry.space_group_name_H-M   'P 1'
#
loop_
_entity.id
_entity.type
_entity.pdbx_description
1 polymer ?
#
loop_
_entity_poly.entity_id
_entity_poly.type
_entity_poly.pdbx_seq_one_letter_code
_entity_poly.pdbx_strand_id
1 'polypeptide(L)'
;VRSVVRHKYLAGVTAAAAATAVAAVLPMTHASGASDAPNSQSINVNAANLSLGAGADGSSKAGGTSYGNVVDGDMGTYWSPAGTTGRISVKWGSATTVASVAIREAAGAVGVIGSWRVVNNDTGAVLATGAGAGAVTFAATSLRKINFEITSATGTPRVAEFETYATGATTPPPTTPPPTGGPTTPPPSTPPPSSGALYVAPTGTDGAAGTQANPTTLTSAIGRISAGGTIYLRGGTYRYTQTVTIGQGNNGTSSARKNIFAYPGETPVLNFSAQSEAPANRGLQIGGSYWHIRGIVVERAGDNGILLAGNNNIVERVVTRHNRDSGLQLSRLVADAPRDQWPSNNLVVSTESHDNVDSDGEDADGFAPKLTVGPGNVFRYTVSHNNIDDGYDLYTKSDTGAIGPVTIESSLAYDNGTLSNGGQAGNGDRNGFKLGGEDIGVNHTVRGNIAYRNGQHGFTYNRNLGSMTVSNNASIDNTERNFTFDGGTSVFRNNTSCDGGANDRIVGNADSSNQFWSGTNGSRCSSYTGALGWSFAADGRLVVTFGGRVVTP
;
A
#
# COMPACT_ATOMS: atom_id res chain seq x y z
N VAL A 1 31.92 -0.94 -17.35
CA VAL A 1 32.00 -2.11 -16.47
C VAL A 1 30.81 -2.98 -16.84
N ARG A 2 31.06 -4.15 -17.40
CA ARG A 2 30.02 -5.04 -17.88
C ARG A 2 29.37 -5.74 -16.68
N SER A 3 28.11 -5.45 -16.39
CA SER A 3 27.27 -6.26 -15.52
C SER A 3 26.90 -7.54 -16.25
N VAL A 4 27.37 -8.67 -15.77
CA VAL A 4 27.04 -9.99 -16.30
C VAL A 4 25.84 -10.49 -15.49
N VAL A 5 24.64 -10.33 -16.06
CA VAL A 5 23.42 -10.95 -15.54
C VAL A 5 23.59 -12.47 -15.63
N ARG A 6 23.78 -13.13 -14.50
CA ARG A 6 23.82 -14.59 -14.41
C ARG A 6 22.40 -15.13 -14.23
N HIS A 7 21.92 -15.77 -15.24
CA HIS A 7 20.63 -16.44 -15.31
C HIS A 7 20.59 -17.70 -14.45
N LYS A 8 19.60 -17.82 -13.57
CA LYS A 8 19.19 -19.07 -12.94
C LYS A 8 17.92 -19.62 -13.60
N TYR A 9 18.03 -20.12 -14.80
CA TYR A 9 17.00 -20.98 -15.37
C TYR A 9 17.70 -22.06 -16.19
N LEU A 10 18.02 -23.21 -15.58
CA LEU A 10 18.02 -24.50 -16.28
C LEU A 10 17.89 -25.64 -15.26
N ALA A 11 16.97 -26.54 -15.56
CA ALA A 11 16.63 -27.72 -14.80
C ALA A 11 17.77 -28.75 -14.78
N GLY A 12 17.88 -29.49 -13.70
CA GLY A 12 18.70 -30.68 -13.61
C GLY A 12 18.42 -31.44 -12.34
N VAL A 13 17.60 -32.48 -12.45
CA VAL A 13 17.37 -33.46 -11.40
C VAL A 13 18.56 -34.39 -11.30
N THR A 14 19.21 -34.49 -10.16
CA THR A 14 19.89 -35.71 -9.72
C THR A 14 19.95 -35.78 -8.19
N ALA A 15 19.47 -36.88 -7.66
CA ALA A 15 19.50 -37.22 -6.25
C ALA A 15 20.86 -37.81 -5.84
N ALA A 16 21.33 -37.46 -4.65
CA ALA A 16 22.22 -38.37 -3.88
C ALA A 16 22.20 -37.99 -2.39
N ALA A 17 22.31 -39.01 -1.56
CA ALA A 17 21.96 -39.10 -0.18
C ALA A 17 23.06 -38.71 0.83
N ALA A 18 22.58 -38.32 2.01
CA ALA A 18 23.05 -38.57 3.38
C ALA A 18 24.48 -38.22 3.83
N ALA A 19 24.57 -37.42 4.89
CA ALA A 19 25.21 -37.81 6.15
C ALA A 19 24.91 -36.83 7.28
N THR A 20 24.48 -37.35 8.40
CA THR A 20 24.18 -36.74 9.70
C THR A 20 25.45 -36.30 10.44
N ALA A 21 25.39 -35.11 11.08
CA ALA A 21 26.21 -34.82 12.26
C ALA A 21 25.41 -33.99 13.25
N VAL A 22 25.21 -34.55 14.44
CA VAL A 22 24.57 -33.94 15.62
C VAL A 22 25.63 -33.15 16.37
N ALA A 23 25.35 -31.87 16.68
CA ALA A 23 26.04 -31.13 17.72
C ALA A 23 25.01 -30.39 18.58
N ALA A 24 24.97 -30.77 19.85
CA ALA A 24 24.16 -30.18 20.90
C ALA A 24 24.81 -28.87 21.40
N VAL A 25 24.04 -27.82 21.56
CA VAL A 25 24.43 -26.63 22.33
C VAL A 25 23.30 -26.27 23.29
N LEU A 26 23.66 -26.13 24.54
CA LEU A 26 22.85 -25.78 25.70
C LEU A 26 22.43 -24.31 25.71
N PRO A 27 21.35 -23.95 26.38
CA PRO A 27 20.83 -22.59 26.39
C PRO A 27 21.49 -21.69 27.45
N MET A 28 21.88 -20.46 27.07
CA MET A 28 22.17 -19.41 28.02
C MET A 28 20.96 -18.48 28.16
N THR A 29 20.44 -18.39 29.35
CA THR A 29 19.42 -17.43 29.77
C THR A 29 20.05 -16.06 30.01
N HIS A 30 19.59 -15.03 29.34
CA HIS A 30 19.81 -13.66 29.74
C HIS A 30 18.45 -12.98 29.95
N ALA A 31 18.23 -12.54 31.17
CA ALA A 31 17.14 -11.68 31.54
C ALA A 31 17.43 -10.26 31.03
N SER A 32 16.55 -9.68 30.26
CA SER A 32 16.57 -8.25 29.90
C SER A 32 15.31 -7.60 30.38
N GLY A 33 15.54 -6.53 31.16
CA GLY A 33 14.47 -5.70 31.74
C GLY A 33 13.66 -4.99 30.68
N ALA A 34 12.37 -4.93 30.93
CA ALA A 34 11.40 -4.19 30.15
C ALA A 34 11.62 -2.68 30.33
N SER A 35 11.74 -1.95 29.22
CA SER A 35 11.50 -0.51 29.16
C SER A 35 10.17 -0.29 28.45
N ASP A 36 9.22 0.25 29.18
CA ASP A 36 7.90 0.62 28.67
C ASP A 36 8.04 1.76 27.64
N ALA A 37 7.78 1.45 26.35
CA ALA A 37 7.51 2.46 25.33
C ALA A 37 5.99 2.72 25.26
N PRO A 38 5.53 3.97 25.09
CA PRO A 38 4.12 4.30 25.13
C PRO A 38 3.36 3.69 23.93
N ASN A 39 2.27 3.05 24.28
CA ASN A 39 1.34 2.33 23.41
C ASN A 39 0.58 3.29 22.47
N SER A 40 1.02 3.42 21.21
CA SER A 40 0.26 4.13 20.19
C SER A 40 -0.73 3.18 19.53
N GLN A 41 -1.98 3.24 19.95
CA GLN A 41 -3.07 2.48 19.31
C GLN A 41 -3.50 3.17 18.01
N SER A 42 -3.52 2.41 16.91
CA SER A 42 -4.01 2.89 15.61
C SER A 42 -5.53 2.85 15.56
N ILE A 43 -6.12 3.93 15.06
CA ILE A 43 -7.57 4.02 14.80
C ILE A 43 -7.90 3.39 13.45
N ASN A 44 -9.09 2.79 13.40
CA ASN A 44 -9.72 2.36 12.16
C ASN A 44 -10.15 3.61 11.35
N VAL A 45 -9.29 4.08 10.45
CA VAL A 45 -9.49 5.27 9.60
C VAL A 45 -10.56 5.11 8.50
N ASN A 46 -11.35 4.04 8.53
CA ASN A 46 -12.52 3.87 7.66
C ASN A 46 -13.84 4.37 8.27
N ALA A 47 -13.85 4.87 9.49
CA ALA A 47 -15.01 5.50 10.07
C ALA A 47 -15.03 7.00 9.69
N ALA A 48 -16.19 7.52 9.28
CA ALA A 48 -16.35 8.94 9.06
C ALA A 48 -15.98 9.72 10.33
N ASN A 49 -15.16 10.76 10.21
CA ASN A 49 -14.89 11.69 11.30
C ASN A 49 -16.15 12.47 11.62
N LEU A 50 -16.82 12.11 12.71
CA LEU A 50 -18.08 12.71 13.16
C LEU A 50 -17.88 14.13 13.71
N SER A 51 -16.64 14.54 13.96
CA SER A 51 -16.30 15.90 14.39
C SER A 51 -16.27 16.88 13.23
N LEU A 52 -16.05 16.43 12.00
CA LEU A 52 -15.87 17.32 10.86
C LEU A 52 -17.11 18.19 10.62
N GLY A 53 -16.94 19.51 10.72
CA GLY A 53 -18.03 20.48 10.62
C GLY A 53 -19.01 20.49 11.81
N ALA A 54 -18.74 19.72 12.87
CA ALA A 54 -19.52 19.79 14.11
C ALA A 54 -19.27 21.10 14.88
N GLY A 55 -20.12 21.40 15.86
CA GLY A 55 -19.87 22.54 16.74
C GLY A 55 -18.74 22.25 17.73
N ALA A 56 -17.95 23.28 18.07
CA ALA A 56 -16.88 23.17 19.08
C ALA A 56 -16.97 24.28 20.12
N ASP A 57 -16.55 24.00 21.36
CA ASP A 57 -16.30 24.98 22.42
C ASP A 57 -15.21 24.47 23.38
N GLY A 58 -14.77 25.32 24.31
CA GLY A 58 -13.71 24.94 25.22
C GLY A 58 -13.64 25.79 26.48
N SER A 59 -12.74 25.46 27.40
CA SER A 59 -12.54 26.19 28.67
C SER A 59 -11.86 27.54 28.48
N SER A 60 -10.86 27.60 27.57
CA SER A 60 -10.10 28.78 27.22
C SER A 60 -9.45 28.61 25.85
N LYS A 61 -8.99 29.71 25.27
CA LYS A 61 -8.18 29.67 24.04
C LYS A 61 -7.10 30.73 24.05
N ALA A 62 -5.95 30.43 23.49
CA ALA A 62 -4.88 31.38 23.24
C ALA A 62 -5.26 32.36 22.12
N GLY A 63 -4.67 33.55 22.13
CA GLY A 63 -4.88 34.54 21.06
C GLY A 63 -4.49 33.97 19.69
N GLY A 64 -5.29 34.29 18.67
CA GLY A 64 -5.07 33.79 17.31
C GLY A 64 -5.54 32.35 17.05
N THR A 65 -6.14 31.64 18.02
CA THR A 65 -6.69 30.29 17.84
C THR A 65 -8.23 30.27 17.94
N SER A 66 -8.87 29.23 17.41
CA SER A 66 -10.32 29.05 17.44
C SER A 66 -10.70 27.64 17.94
N TYR A 67 -11.82 27.54 18.62
CA TYR A 67 -12.38 26.21 18.97
C TYR A 67 -12.76 25.42 17.72
N GLY A 68 -13.23 26.10 16.65
CA GLY A 68 -13.62 25.44 15.40
C GLY A 68 -12.47 24.75 14.67
N ASN A 69 -11.23 25.15 14.96
CA ASN A 69 -10.04 24.59 14.32
C ASN A 69 -9.76 23.10 14.65
N VAL A 70 -10.46 22.51 15.60
CA VAL A 70 -10.32 21.08 15.91
C VAL A 70 -11.35 20.20 15.20
N VAL A 71 -12.19 20.79 14.33
CA VAL A 71 -13.28 20.12 13.60
C VAL A 71 -13.37 20.57 12.15
N ASP A 72 -12.37 21.31 11.63
CA ASP A 72 -12.37 21.87 10.27
C ASP A 72 -11.66 20.97 9.24
N GLY A 73 -10.94 19.95 9.69
CA GLY A 73 -10.19 19.02 8.83
C GLY A 73 -8.88 19.58 8.33
N ASP A 74 -8.44 20.75 8.82
CA ASP A 74 -7.20 21.42 8.42
C ASP A 74 -6.12 21.27 9.49
N MET A 75 -5.14 20.41 9.28
CA MET A 75 -3.97 20.22 10.16
C MET A 75 -3.07 21.46 10.28
N GLY A 76 -3.26 22.48 9.44
CA GLY A 76 -2.57 23.78 9.50
C GLY A 76 -3.17 24.74 10.52
N THR A 77 -4.40 24.51 10.95
CA THR A 77 -5.07 25.28 12.01
C THR A 77 -5.04 24.51 13.34
N TYR A 78 -5.28 25.16 14.46
CA TYR A 78 -5.32 24.49 15.76
C TYR A 78 -6.05 25.31 16.83
N TRP A 79 -6.54 24.62 17.84
CA TRP A 79 -6.88 25.20 19.12
C TRP A 79 -5.72 25.04 20.10
N SER A 80 -5.52 26.05 20.95
CA SER A 80 -4.59 26.01 22.06
C SER A 80 -5.25 26.61 23.30
N PRO A 81 -5.15 25.99 24.48
CA PRO A 81 -5.63 26.61 25.71
C PRO A 81 -4.81 27.86 26.03
N ALA A 82 -5.31 28.73 26.89
CA ALA A 82 -4.57 29.92 27.38
C ALA A 82 -3.36 29.57 28.27
N GLY A 83 -3.22 28.31 28.67
CA GLY A 83 -2.14 27.77 29.49
C GLY A 83 -1.69 26.39 29.01
N THR A 84 -1.14 25.57 29.91
CA THR A 84 -0.67 24.21 29.61
C THR A 84 -1.77 23.15 29.77
N THR A 85 -2.90 23.49 30.37
CA THR A 85 -4.06 22.62 30.55
C THR A 85 -5.33 23.28 30.02
N GLY A 86 -6.32 22.51 29.65
CA GLY A 86 -7.58 23.03 29.14
C GLY A 86 -8.49 21.94 28.59
N ARG A 87 -9.71 22.35 28.24
CA ARG A 87 -10.73 21.49 27.64
C ARG A 87 -11.14 22.03 26.29
N ILE A 88 -11.22 21.15 25.32
CA ILE A 88 -11.89 21.35 24.03
C ILE A 88 -13.01 20.34 23.90
N SER A 89 -14.12 20.72 23.28
CA SER A 89 -15.32 19.89 23.18
C SER A 89 -15.86 19.90 21.75
N VAL A 90 -16.39 18.75 21.32
CA VAL A 90 -17.18 18.60 20.09
C VAL A 90 -18.63 18.36 20.45
N LYS A 91 -19.57 18.98 19.72
CA LYS A 91 -21.00 18.91 19.98
C LYS A 91 -21.81 18.75 18.70
N TRP A 92 -22.86 17.96 18.79
CA TRP A 92 -23.77 17.66 17.68
C TRP A 92 -25.20 18.12 18.00
N GLY A 93 -25.98 18.43 16.94
CA GLY A 93 -27.39 18.82 17.07
C GLY A 93 -28.31 17.70 17.57
N SER A 94 -27.90 16.43 17.39
CA SER A 94 -28.60 15.24 17.85
C SER A 94 -27.68 14.30 18.59
N ALA A 95 -28.20 13.30 19.28
CA ALA A 95 -27.42 12.26 19.93
C ALA A 95 -26.62 11.49 18.87
N THR A 96 -25.33 11.39 19.08
CA THR A 96 -24.36 10.76 18.16
C THR A 96 -23.62 9.65 18.91
N THR A 97 -23.54 8.47 18.32
CA THR A 97 -22.81 7.35 18.91
C THR A 97 -21.32 7.49 18.59
N VAL A 98 -20.47 7.56 19.61
CA VAL A 98 -19.03 7.62 19.53
C VAL A 98 -18.43 6.43 20.27
N ALA A 99 -17.42 5.79 19.67
CA ALA A 99 -16.71 4.66 20.27
C ALA A 99 -15.18 4.80 20.22
N SER A 100 -14.69 5.82 19.53
CA SER A 100 -13.26 6.16 19.52
C SER A 100 -13.03 7.62 19.19
N VAL A 101 -11.89 8.15 19.63
CA VAL A 101 -11.43 9.50 19.31
C VAL A 101 -9.97 9.49 18.87
N ALA A 102 -9.57 10.49 18.04
CA ALA A 102 -8.16 10.77 17.74
C ALA A 102 -7.82 12.22 18.07
N ILE A 103 -6.70 12.37 18.73
CA ILE A 103 -6.11 13.66 19.05
C ILE A 103 -4.93 13.86 18.08
N ARG A 104 -4.95 14.98 17.33
CA ARG A 104 -3.87 15.38 16.43
C ARG A 104 -3.22 16.64 16.95
N GLU A 105 -1.92 16.62 17.15
CA GLU A 105 -1.16 17.83 17.48
C GLU A 105 -0.74 18.54 16.18
N ALA A 106 -0.76 19.88 16.23
CA ALA A 106 -0.29 20.70 15.12
C ALA A 106 1.25 20.58 14.95
N ALA A 107 1.71 20.77 13.71
CA ALA A 107 3.14 20.83 13.40
C ALA A 107 3.86 21.84 14.32
N GLY A 108 5.02 21.45 14.83
CA GLY A 108 5.81 22.27 15.79
C GLY A 108 5.34 22.20 17.25
N ALA A 109 4.33 21.39 17.59
CA ALA A 109 3.91 21.10 18.96
C ALA A 109 3.66 19.61 19.20
N VAL A 110 4.25 18.74 18.39
CA VAL A 110 4.14 17.28 18.53
C VAL A 110 4.88 16.82 19.80
N GLY A 111 4.19 15.99 20.61
CA GLY A 111 4.72 15.47 21.87
C GLY A 111 4.61 16.45 23.05
N VAL A 112 3.88 17.56 22.89
CA VAL A 112 3.67 18.55 23.98
C VAL A 112 2.55 18.12 24.91
N ILE A 113 1.50 17.47 24.41
CA ILE A 113 0.38 16.96 25.22
C ILE A 113 0.90 15.85 26.14
N GLY A 114 0.72 16.05 27.44
CA GLY A 114 0.97 15.03 28.46
C GLY A 114 -0.28 14.19 28.73
N SER A 115 -0.70 14.09 29.97
CA SER A 115 -1.88 13.32 30.39
C SER A 115 -3.19 14.02 30.02
N TRP A 116 -4.22 13.22 29.68
CA TRP A 116 -5.54 13.71 29.33
C TRP A 116 -6.65 12.69 29.65
N ARG A 117 -7.89 13.16 29.59
CA ARG A 117 -9.09 12.31 29.65
C ARG A 117 -10.13 12.74 28.63
N VAL A 118 -10.89 11.78 28.15
CA VAL A 118 -12.08 11.97 27.31
C VAL A 118 -13.30 11.75 28.19
N VAL A 119 -14.23 12.68 28.16
CA VAL A 119 -15.36 12.72 29.10
C VAL A 119 -16.68 12.90 28.34
N ASN A 120 -17.69 12.10 28.67
CA ASN A 120 -19.06 12.38 28.26
C ASN A 120 -19.56 13.64 28.99
N ASN A 121 -19.81 14.71 28.27
CA ASN A 121 -20.20 16.00 28.85
C ASN A 121 -21.55 15.93 29.60
N ASP A 122 -22.48 15.08 29.15
CA ASP A 122 -23.82 15.03 29.65
C ASP A 122 -23.92 14.30 31.02
N THR A 123 -23.03 13.33 31.21
CA THR A 123 -23.03 12.49 32.44
C THR A 123 -21.82 12.70 33.34
N GLY A 124 -20.76 13.35 32.82
CA GLY A 124 -19.48 13.47 33.51
C GLY A 124 -18.64 12.18 33.53
N ALA A 125 -19.13 11.10 32.90
CA ALA A 125 -18.40 9.83 32.86
C ALA A 125 -17.10 9.93 32.03
N VAL A 126 -16.00 9.45 32.60
CA VAL A 126 -14.73 9.32 31.88
C VAL A 126 -14.83 8.12 30.94
N LEU A 127 -14.70 8.38 29.64
CA LEU A 127 -14.78 7.37 28.57
C LEU A 127 -13.41 6.75 28.30
N ALA A 128 -12.34 7.56 28.38
CA ALA A 128 -10.97 7.13 28.20
C ALA A 128 -9.99 8.07 28.90
N THR A 129 -8.79 7.56 29.18
CA THR A 129 -7.63 8.33 29.64
C THR A 129 -6.40 7.95 28.82
N GLY A 130 -5.43 8.84 28.74
CA GLY A 130 -4.18 8.56 28.03
C GLY A 130 -3.14 9.65 28.19
N ALA A 131 -2.07 9.54 27.42
CA ALA A 131 -0.99 10.51 27.34
C ALA A 131 -0.55 10.69 25.90
N GLY A 132 -0.13 11.92 25.54
CA GLY A 132 0.29 12.26 24.17
C GLY A 132 -0.87 12.35 23.18
N ALA A 133 -0.55 12.67 21.92
CA ALA A 133 -1.47 12.59 20.81
C ALA A 133 -1.68 11.13 20.37
N GLY A 134 -2.76 10.86 19.68
CA GLY A 134 -3.07 9.53 19.15
C GLY A 134 -4.53 9.17 19.29
N ALA A 135 -4.81 7.90 19.13
CA ALA A 135 -6.13 7.36 19.09
C ALA A 135 -6.46 6.53 20.34
N VAL A 136 -7.70 6.59 20.77
CA VAL A 136 -8.20 5.76 21.87
C VAL A 136 -9.61 5.29 21.59
N THR A 137 -9.92 4.07 22.00
CA THR A 137 -11.22 3.43 21.88
C THR A 137 -11.89 3.27 23.25
N PHE A 138 -13.21 3.28 23.26
CA PHE A 138 -14.03 3.03 24.45
C PHE A 138 -15.35 2.39 24.03
N ALA A 139 -16.15 1.97 24.99
CA ALA A 139 -17.46 1.39 24.71
C ALA A 139 -18.35 2.40 23.95
N ALA A 140 -19.00 1.96 22.88
CA ALA A 140 -19.85 2.81 22.06
C ALA A 140 -20.89 3.54 22.93
N THR A 141 -20.83 4.86 22.94
CA THR A 141 -21.63 5.72 23.82
C THR A 141 -22.39 6.74 22.99
N SER A 142 -23.70 6.80 23.17
CA SER A 142 -24.57 7.83 22.57
C SER A 142 -24.51 9.10 23.42
N LEU A 143 -24.11 10.23 22.82
CA LEU A 143 -23.93 11.50 23.51
C LEU A 143 -24.11 12.69 22.55
N ARG A 144 -24.38 13.87 23.08
CA ARG A 144 -24.55 15.10 22.31
C ARG A 144 -23.30 15.97 22.34
N LYS A 145 -22.43 15.73 23.33
CA LYS A 145 -21.17 16.48 23.47
C LYS A 145 -20.11 15.63 24.16
N ILE A 146 -18.89 15.68 23.61
CA ILE A 146 -17.71 15.00 24.15
C ILE A 146 -16.61 16.01 24.46
N ASN A 147 -15.93 15.82 25.58
CA ASN A 147 -14.84 16.69 26.02
C ASN A 147 -13.51 15.96 25.91
N PHE A 148 -12.51 16.64 25.40
CA PHE A 148 -11.11 16.27 25.53
C PHE A 148 -10.47 17.24 26.53
N GLU A 149 -9.98 16.72 27.65
CA GLU A 149 -9.43 17.50 28.76
C GLU A 149 -7.95 17.18 28.93
N ILE A 150 -7.09 18.13 28.62
CA ILE A 150 -5.64 18.05 28.85
C ILE A 150 -5.38 18.35 30.32
N THR A 151 -4.85 17.38 31.05
CA THR A 151 -4.57 17.47 32.50
C THR A 151 -3.11 17.77 32.78
N SER A 152 -2.19 17.49 31.85
CA SER A 152 -0.79 17.93 31.91
C SER A 152 -0.22 18.09 30.50
N ALA A 153 0.79 18.95 30.36
CA ALA A 153 1.56 19.11 29.13
C ALA A 153 2.98 19.64 29.45
N THR A 154 3.93 19.38 28.57
CA THR A 154 5.32 19.83 28.69
C THR A 154 5.53 21.26 28.21
N GLY A 155 4.53 21.88 27.60
CA GLY A 155 4.50 23.24 27.07
C GLY A 155 3.06 23.64 26.74
N THR A 156 2.85 24.64 25.90
CA THR A 156 1.51 25.05 25.44
C THR A 156 1.02 24.09 24.35
N PRO A 157 -0.01 23.26 24.62
CA PRO A 157 -0.52 22.30 23.64
C PRO A 157 -1.16 23.00 22.43
N ARG A 158 -1.05 22.39 21.25
CA ARG A 158 -1.73 22.82 20.03
C ARG A 158 -2.43 21.62 19.42
N VAL A 159 -3.76 21.56 19.59
CA VAL A 159 -4.61 20.50 19.03
C VAL A 159 -5.08 20.95 17.66
N ALA A 160 -4.59 20.31 16.61
CA ALA A 160 -5.06 20.56 15.24
C ALA A 160 -6.43 19.94 15.03
N GLU A 161 -6.61 18.65 15.39
CA GLU A 161 -7.88 17.97 15.24
C GLU A 161 -8.23 17.15 16.49
N PHE A 162 -9.51 17.17 16.86
CA PHE A 162 -10.14 16.26 17.81
C PHE A 162 -11.23 15.47 17.09
N GLU A 163 -10.81 14.40 16.47
CA GLU A 163 -11.66 13.55 15.64
C GLU A 163 -12.45 12.56 16.50
N THR A 164 -13.67 12.23 16.10
CA THR A 164 -14.54 11.26 16.78
C THR A 164 -15.12 10.27 15.78
N TYR A 165 -15.35 9.01 16.23
CA TYR A 165 -15.76 7.92 15.34
C TYR A 165 -16.78 7.00 15.99
N ALA A 166 -17.75 6.47 15.21
CA ALA A 166 -18.86 5.65 15.68
C ALA A 166 -18.47 4.21 16.03
N THR A 167 -17.37 3.70 15.51
CA THR A 167 -16.93 2.32 15.74
C THR A 167 -15.74 2.27 16.68
N GLY A 168 -15.80 1.40 17.70
CA GLY A 168 -14.67 1.08 18.55
C GLY A 168 -13.85 -0.05 17.96
N ALA A 169 -12.51 -0.01 18.11
CA ALA A 169 -11.67 -1.14 17.78
C ALA A 169 -11.91 -2.26 18.81
N THR A 170 -12.28 -3.44 18.35
CA THR A 170 -12.13 -4.66 19.13
C THR A 170 -10.68 -5.10 19.06
N THR A 171 -10.10 -5.46 20.22
CA THR A 171 -8.71 -5.93 20.49
C THR A 171 -7.81 -6.23 19.32
N PRO A 172 -6.55 -5.75 19.33
CA PRO A 172 -5.66 -5.71 18.19
C PRO A 172 -4.92 -7.02 17.94
N PRO A 173 -4.75 -7.38 16.67
CA PRO A 173 -3.56 -8.07 16.23
C PRO A 173 -2.45 -7.04 15.90
N PRO A 174 -1.18 -7.46 15.79
CA PRO A 174 -0.04 -6.56 15.65
C PRO A 174 -0.07 -5.75 14.37
N THR A 175 0.38 -4.54 14.50
CA THR A 175 0.46 -3.41 13.58
C THR A 175 0.85 -3.71 12.14
N THR A 176 -0.08 -3.39 11.23
CA THR A 176 0.20 -2.96 9.86
C THR A 176 -0.70 -1.77 9.53
N PRO A 177 -0.23 -0.76 8.79
CA PRO A 177 -1.06 0.39 8.42
C PRO A 177 -2.23 -0.04 7.54
N PRO A 178 -3.44 0.49 7.75
CA PRO A 178 -4.61 0.11 6.95
C PRO A 178 -4.66 0.84 5.63
N PRO A 179 -5.21 0.23 4.58
CA PRO A 179 -5.58 0.94 3.37
C PRO A 179 -6.81 1.81 3.61
N THR A 180 -6.76 3.03 3.13
CA THR A 180 -7.78 4.06 3.29
C THR A 180 -8.80 4.07 2.16
N GLY A 181 -10.06 4.11 2.53
CA GLY A 181 -11.10 4.91 1.91
C GLY A 181 -11.89 4.36 0.72
N GLY A 182 -13.19 4.15 0.91
CA GLY A 182 -14.20 4.00 -0.14
C GLY A 182 -15.47 4.79 0.17
N PRO A 183 -16.34 5.09 -0.81
CA PRO A 183 -17.39 6.10 -0.74
C PRO A 183 -18.52 5.73 0.22
N THR A 184 -19.10 6.78 0.79
CA THR A 184 -20.19 6.76 1.77
C THR A 184 -21.53 6.33 1.17
N THR A 185 -21.77 5.04 1.17
CA THR A 185 -22.98 4.45 1.71
C THR A 185 -22.54 3.66 2.95
N PRO A 186 -23.27 3.65 4.06
CA PRO A 186 -22.95 2.74 5.15
C PRO A 186 -22.84 1.35 4.51
N PRO A 187 -21.70 0.62 4.67
CA PRO A 187 -21.68 -0.74 4.19
C PRO A 187 -22.81 -1.45 4.92
N PRO A 188 -23.68 -2.18 4.24
CA PRO A 188 -24.59 -3.06 4.93
C PRO A 188 -23.74 -3.93 5.85
N SER A 189 -24.13 -4.03 7.10
CA SER A 189 -23.46 -4.84 8.12
C SER A 189 -23.35 -6.33 7.76
N THR A 190 -24.02 -6.70 6.67
CA THR A 190 -23.91 -7.98 5.96
C THR A 190 -23.94 -7.70 4.47
N PRO A 191 -23.08 -8.35 3.65
CA PRO A 191 -23.26 -8.31 2.21
C PRO A 191 -24.70 -8.72 1.89
N PRO A 192 -25.37 -8.08 0.92
CA PRO A 192 -26.65 -8.58 0.46
C PRO A 192 -26.47 -10.05 0.08
N PRO A 193 -27.42 -10.95 0.43
CA PRO A 193 -27.35 -12.33 0.02
C PRO A 193 -27.40 -12.39 -1.50
N SER A 194 -26.22 -12.48 -2.14
CA SER A 194 -26.12 -12.79 -3.55
C SER A 194 -26.32 -14.29 -3.69
N SER A 195 -27.27 -14.72 -4.52
CA SER A 195 -27.32 -16.10 -4.97
C SER A 195 -25.95 -16.42 -5.60
N GLY A 196 -25.12 -17.24 -4.92
CA GLY A 196 -23.77 -17.56 -5.35
C GLY A 196 -22.63 -16.97 -4.50
N ALA A 197 -22.89 -16.46 -3.30
CA ALA A 197 -21.85 -16.09 -2.35
C ALA A 197 -21.29 -17.33 -1.62
N LEU A 198 -19.95 -17.40 -1.51
CA LEU A 198 -19.26 -18.36 -0.65
C LEU A 198 -18.46 -17.60 0.41
N TYR A 199 -18.46 -18.11 1.63
CA TYR A 199 -17.72 -17.55 2.75
C TYR A 199 -16.56 -18.46 3.13
N VAL A 200 -15.42 -17.84 3.32
CA VAL A 200 -14.15 -18.48 3.63
C VAL A 200 -13.61 -17.91 4.94
N ALA A 201 -13.09 -18.74 5.81
CA ALA A 201 -12.48 -18.32 7.07
C ALA A 201 -11.16 -19.08 7.33
N PRO A 202 -10.24 -18.54 8.17
CA PRO A 202 -9.02 -19.25 8.53
C PRO A 202 -9.26 -20.66 9.13
N THR A 203 -10.42 -20.85 9.75
CA THR A 203 -10.89 -22.12 10.34
C THR A 203 -11.84 -22.91 9.43
N GLY A 204 -12.05 -22.44 8.18
CA GLY A 204 -12.92 -23.11 7.22
C GLY A 204 -12.37 -24.49 6.82
N THR A 205 -13.26 -25.40 6.42
CA THR A 205 -12.89 -26.76 6.01
C THR A 205 -13.37 -27.04 4.57
N ASP A 206 -12.65 -27.89 3.84
CA ASP A 206 -12.91 -28.13 2.40
C ASP A 206 -14.32 -28.65 2.11
N GLY A 207 -14.88 -29.50 2.92
CA GLY A 207 -16.22 -30.03 2.73
C GLY A 207 -17.36 -29.14 3.23
N ALA A 208 -17.06 -28.01 3.84
CA ALA A 208 -18.06 -27.11 4.41
C ALA A 208 -18.96 -26.47 3.33
N ALA A 209 -20.19 -26.11 3.73
CA ALA A 209 -21.18 -25.53 2.79
C ALA A 209 -20.74 -24.20 2.17
N GLY A 210 -19.82 -23.47 2.82
CA GLY A 210 -19.39 -22.13 2.39
C GLY A 210 -20.41 -21.06 2.73
N THR A 211 -21.27 -21.29 3.72
CA THR A 211 -22.14 -20.25 4.27
C THR A 211 -21.38 -19.44 5.32
N GLN A 212 -21.91 -18.29 5.72
CA GLN A 212 -21.30 -17.46 6.76
C GLN A 212 -21.17 -18.21 8.10
N ALA A 213 -22.16 -19.06 8.45
CA ALA A 213 -22.14 -19.87 9.67
C ALA A 213 -21.28 -21.15 9.55
N ASN A 214 -21.00 -21.61 8.32
CA ASN A 214 -20.20 -22.80 8.06
C ASN A 214 -19.26 -22.53 6.87
N PRO A 215 -18.19 -21.70 7.08
CA PRO A 215 -17.29 -21.28 6.03
C PRO A 215 -16.42 -22.42 5.52
N THR A 216 -16.05 -22.34 4.25
CA THR A 216 -15.14 -23.28 3.58
C THR A 216 -13.72 -22.73 3.48
N THR A 217 -12.78 -23.46 2.88
CA THR A 217 -11.44 -22.99 2.54
C THR A 217 -11.45 -22.16 1.26
N LEU A 218 -10.42 -21.31 1.05
CA LEU A 218 -10.30 -20.52 -0.17
C LEU A 218 -10.14 -21.41 -1.41
N THR A 219 -9.36 -22.46 -1.33
CA THR A 219 -9.15 -23.40 -2.45
C THR A 219 -10.45 -24.09 -2.85
N SER A 220 -11.23 -24.58 -1.89
CA SER A 220 -12.55 -25.15 -2.12
C SER A 220 -13.51 -24.13 -2.75
N ALA A 221 -13.53 -22.90 -2.25
CA ALA A 221 -14.37 -21.84 -2.78
C ALA A 221 -14.02 -21.47 -4.24
N ILE A 222 -12.72 -21.35 -4.57
CA ILE A 222 -12.22 -21.10 -5.95
C ILE A 222 -12.71 -22.18 -6.93
N GLY A 223 -12.70 -23.44 -6.51
CA GLY A 223 -13.18 -24.56 -7.34
C GLY A 223 -14.69 -24.58 -7.55
N ARG A 224 -15.46 -23.96 -6.63
CA ARG A 224 -16.94 -24.04 -6.60
C ARG A 224 -17.65 -22.82 -7.15
N ILE A 225 -17.00 -21.65 -7.11
CA ILE A 225 -17.64 -20.38 -7.46
C ILE A 225 -17.97 -20.33 -8.95
N SER A 226 -19.18 -19.97 -9.29
CA SER A 226 -19.63 -19.74 -10.66
C SER A 226 -19.37 -18.31 -11.12
N ALA A 227 -19.45 -18.05 -12.42
CA ALA A 227 -19.37 -16.70 -12.97
C ALA A 227 -20.44 -15.79 -12.34
N GLY A 228 -20.06 -14.57 -11.96
CA GLY A 228 -20.89 -13.62 -11.23
C GLY A 228 -20.90 -13.82 -9.70
N GLY A 229 -20.37 -14.93 -9.20
CA GLY A 229 -20.34 -15.21 -7.76
C GLY A 229 -19.20 -14.49 -7.03
N THR A 230 -19.34 -14.40 -5.71
CA THR A 230 -18.37 -13.73 -4.83
C THR A 230 -17.95 -14.65 -3.70
N ILE A 231 -16.64 -14.78 -3.52
CA ILE A 231 -15.99 -15.41 -2.37
C ILE A 231 -15.66 -14.31 -1.37
N TYR A 232 -16.28 -14.34 -0.19
CA TYR A 232 -15.97 -13.42 0.90
C TYR A 232 -14.98 -14.06 1.87
N LEU A 233 -13.80 -13.47 2.00
CA LEU A 233 -12.80 -13.88 2.99
C LEU A 233 -13.05 -13.13 4.30
N ARG A 234 -13.26 -13.89 5.38
CA ARG A 234 -13.33 -13.35 6.73
C ARG A 234 -11.93 -12.92 7.19
N GLY A 235 -11.86 -11.94 8.06
CA GLY A 235 -10.63 -11.44 8.62
C GLY A 235 -9.82 -12.51 9.36
N GLY A 236 -8.52 -12.29 9.45
CA GLY A 236 -7.58 -13.17 10.11
C GLY A 236 -6.53 -13.74 9.16
N THR A 237 -5.61 -14.53 9.71
CA THR A 237 -4.46 -15.07 8.97
C THR A 237 -4.73 -16.48 8.45
N TYR A 238 -4.71 -16.61 7.14
CA TYR A 238 -4.79 -17.87 6.40
C TYR A 238 -3.37 -18.38 6.15
N ARG A 239 -3.00 -19.50 6.73
CA ARG A 239 -1.64 -20.05 6.64
C ARG A 239 -1.58 -21.12 5.56
N TYR A 240 -0.73 -20.90 4.56
CA TYR A 240 -0.53 -21.79 3.44
C TYR A 240 0.90 -22.31 3.38
N THR A 241 1.05 -23.59 3.03
CA THR A 241 2.34 -24.21 2.73
C THR A 241 2.59 -24.30 1.22
N GLN A 242 1.56 -24.06 0.42
CA GLN A 242 1.59 -24.16 -1.03
C GLN A 242 0.88 -22.96 -1.67
N THR A 243 1.18 -22.73 -2.93
CA THR A 243 0.54 -21.70 -3.76
C THR A 243 -0.99 -21.88 -3.81
N VAL A 244 -1.72 -20.83 -3.55
CA VAL A 244 -3.18 -20.78 -3.82
C VAL A 244 -3.38 -20.45 -5.29
N THR A 245 -4.05 -21.34 -6.02
CA THR A 245 -4.13 -21.24 -7.48
C THR A 245 -5.57 -21.07 -7.99
N ILE A 246 -5.76 -20.03 -8.79
CA ILE A 246 -6.87 -19.90 -9.72
C ILE A 246 -6.37 -20.45 -11.07
N GLY A 247 -6.77 -21.67 -11.43
CA GLY A 247 -6.28 -22.35 -12.62
C GLY A 247 -6.68 -21.69 -13.93
N GLN A 248 -5.91 -21.93 -15.00
CA GLN A 248 -6.31 -21.55 -16.35
C GLN A 248 -7.66 -22.20 -16.69
N GLY A 249 -8.53 -21.45 -17.39
CA GLY A 249 -9.90 -21.91 -17.69
C GLY A 249 -10.91 -21.70 -16.56
N ASN A 250 -10.48 -21.43 -15.33
CA ASN A 250 -11.38 -21.02 -14.26
C ASN A 250 -11.73 -19.52 -14.41
N ASN A 251 -12.57 -19.21 -15.37
CA ASN A 251 -12.85 -17.85 -15.79
C ASN A 251 -14.22 -17.34 -15.29
N GLY A 252 -14.31 -16.03 -15.05
CA GLY A 252 -15.53 -15.27 -15.13
C GLY A 252 -15.86 -14.90 -16.59
N THR A 253 -16.70 -13.89 -16.76
CA THR A 253 -16.99 -13.27 -18.07
C THR A 253 -16.92 -11.75 -17.95
N SER A 254 -16.93 -11.03 -19.06
CA SER A 254 -16.95 -9.56 -19.06
C SER A 254 -18.17 -8.97 -18.34
N SER A 255 -19.31 -9.66 -18.36
CA SER A 255 -20.55 -9.25 -17.69
C SER A 255 -20.76 -9.92 -16.32
N ALA A 256 -19.97 -10.95 -15.97
CA ALA A 256 -20.14 -11.73 -14.75
C ALA A 256 -18.76 -12.19 -14.22
N ARG A 257 -18.03 -11.27 -13.61
CA ARG A 257 -16.73 -11.58 -12.99
C ARG A 257 -16.88 -12.54 -11.83
N LYS A 258 -15.86 -13.35 -11.59
CA LYS A 258 -15.71 -14.06 -10.31
C LYS A 258 -14.95 -13.16 -9.34
N ASN A 259 -15.36 -13.15 -8.09
CA ASN A 259 -14.83 -12.19 -7.13
C ASN A 259 -14.22 -12.90 -5.90
N ILE A 260 -13.08 -12.40 -5.43
CA ILE A 260 -12.50 -12.71 -4.12
C ILE A 260 -12.39 -11.39 -3.38
N PHE A 261 -13.26 -11.17 -2.39
CA PHE A 261 -13.33 -9.93 -1.64
C PHE A 261 -13.10 -10.16 -0.16
N ALA A 262 -12.37 -9.26 0.47
CA ALA A 262 -12.43 -9.15 1.92
C ALA A 262 -13.88 -8.94 2.36
N TYR A 263 -14.28 -9.60 3.43
CA TYR A 263 -15.56 -9.31 4.06
C TYR A 263 -15.57 -7.86 4.56
N PRO A 264 -16.66 -7.09 4.39
CA PRO A 264 -16.69 -5.68 4.75
C PRO A 264 -16.18 -5.40 6.16
N GLY A 265 -15.21 -4.49 6.27
CA GLY A 265 -14.59 -4.11 7.54
C GLY A 265 -13.59 -5.12 8.11
N GLU A 266 -13.26 -6.18 7.38
CA GLU A 266 -12.30 -7.20 7.81
C GLU A 266 -11.07 -7.22 6.91
N THR A 267 -9.93 -7.66 7.46
CA THR A 267 -8.66 -7.77 6.73
C THR A 267 -8.20 -9.23 6.72
N PRO A 268 -8.43 -9.96 5.63
CA PRO A 268 -7.86 -11.29 5.43
C PRO A 268 -6.40 -11.20 5.01
N VAL A 269 -5.53 -11.99 5.63
CA VAL A 269 -4.10 -12.09 5.35
C VAL A 269 -3.79 -13.49 4.85
N LEU A 270 -3.42 -13.62 3.59
CA LEU A 270 -2.92 -14.86 2.99
C LEU A 270 -1.41 -14.93 3.28
N ASN A 271 -1.02 -15.74 4.24
CA ASN A 271 0.35 -15.85 4.73
C ASN A 271 1.00 -17.17 4.26
N PHE A 272 2.11 -17.02 3.56
CA PHE A 272 2.86 -18.12 2.95
C PHE A 272 4.22 -18.37 3.63
N SER A 273 4.41 -17.93 4.86
CA SER A 273 5.69 -18.01 5.58
C SER A 273 6.24 -19.44 5.77
N ALA A 274 5.42 -20.45 5.53
CA ALA A 274 5.85 -21.86 5.55
C ALA A 274 6.49 -22.33 4.24
N GLN A 275 6.46 -21.51 3.18
CA GLN A 275 7.17 -21.81 1.93
C GLN A 275 8.65 -21.47 2.06
N SER A 276 9.51 -22.27 1.44
CA SER A 276 10.90 -21.90 1.18
C SER A 276 10.99 -21.01 -0.05
N GLU A 277 12.07 -20.25 -0.15
CA GLU A 277 12.36 -19.45 -1.36
C GLU A 277 12.64 -20.39 -2.53
N ALA A 278 11.77 -20.34 -3.54
CA ALA A 278 11.91 -21.11 -4.78
C ALA A 278 10.90 -20.59 -5.84
N PRO A 279 11.24 -20.59 -7.14
CA PRO A 279 10.39 -20.04 -8.22
C PRO A 279 9.00 -20.68 -8.38
N ALA A 280 8.75 -21.83 -7.78
CA ALA A 280 7.44 -22.49 -7.78
C ALA A 280 6.54 -22.08 -6.60
N ASN A 281 7.10 -21.44 -5.59
CA ASN A 281 6.46 -21.16 -4.30
C ASN A 281 5.81 -19.77 -4.28
N ARG A 282 4.94 -19.50 -5.23
CA ARG A 282 4.16 -18.25 -5.30
C ARG A 282 3.11 -18.20 -4.20
N GLY A 283 2.66 -17.00 -3.89
CA GLY A 283 1.54 -16.82 -2.96
C GLY A 283 0.20 -17.14 -3.66
N LEU A 284 -0.41 -16.14 -4.29
CA LEU A 284 -1.64 -16.28 -5.06
C LEU A 284 -1.34 -16.29 -6.56
N GLN A 285 -1.62 -17.39 -7.24
CA GLN A 285 -1.43 -17.54 -8.68
C GLN A 285 -2.78 -17.42 -9.42
N ILE A 286 -2.92 -16.45 -10.31
CA ILE A 286 -4.14 -16.12 -11.02
C ILE A 286 -3.96 -16.44 -12.52
N GLY A 287 -4.25 -17.69 -12.92
CA GLY A 287 -4.26 -18.14 -14.32
C GLY A 287 -5.60 -17.93 -15.00
N GLY A 288 -6.69 -17.76 -14.25
CA GLY A 288 -8.03 -17.48 -14.77
C GLY A 288 -8.21 -16.04 -15.21
N SER A 289 -9.22 -15.79 -16.04
CA SER A 289 -9.56 -14.46 -16.56
C SER A 289 -10.88 -13.95 -16.00
N TYR A 290 -11.06 -12.61 -16.01
CA TYR A 290 -12.26 -11.94 -15.48
C TYR A 290 -12.49 -12.20 -13.99
N TRP A 291 -11.42 -12.24 -13.21
CA TRP A 291 -11.49 -12.20 -11.76
C TRP A 291 -11.37 -10.77 -11.24
N HIS A 292 -11.93 -10.54 -10.07
CA HIS A 292 -11.74 -9.31 -9.29
C HIS A 292 -11.31 -9.69 -7.88
N ILE A 293 -10.09 -9.34 -7.52
CA ILE A 293 -9.50 -9.59 -6.21
C ILE A 293 -9.46 -8.26 -5.45
N ARG A 294 -10.03 -8.21 -4.22
CA ARG A 294 -10.15 -6.94 -3.52
C ARG A 294 -9.96 -7.05 -2.01
N GLY A 295 -9.14 -6.15 -1.47
CA GLY A 295 -9.05 -5.87 -0.04
C GLY A 295 -8.30 -6.92 0.78
N ILE A 296 -7.47 -7.75 0.16
CA ILE A 296 -6.69 -8.80 0.83
C ILE A 296 -5.23 -8.40 0.99
N VAL A 297 -4.56 -9.04 1.94
CA VAL A 297 -3.10 -8.99 2.08
C VAL A 297 -2.50 -10.32 1.62
N VAL A 298 -1.44 -10.28 0.83
CA VAL A 298 -0.65 -11.46 0.41
C VAL A 298 0.78 -11.26 0.87
N GLU A 299 1.27 -12.15 1.72
CA GLU A 299 2.58 -11.95 2.34
C GLU A 299 3.41 -13.22 2.46
N ARG A 300 4.75 -13.04 2.48
CA ARG A 300 5.76 -14.05 2.81
C ARG A 300 5.74 -15.26 1.89
N ALA A 301 5.37 -15.09 0.62
CA ALA A 301 5.52 -16.14 -0.38
C ALA A 301 7.00 -16.43 -0.63
N GLY A 302 7.31 -17.67 -1.01
CA GLY A 302 8.66 -18.10 -1.33
C GLY A 302 9.16 -17.66 -2.72
N ASP A 303 8.30 -16.99 -3.47
CA ASP A 303 8.52 -16.36 -4.79
C ASP A 303 7.60 -15.13 -4.85
N ASN A 304 7.00 -14.82 -6.00
CA ASN A 304 6.09 -13.68 -6.13
C ASN A 304 4.90 -13.75 -5.15
N GLY A 305 4.53 -12.64 -4.54
CA GLY A 305 3.33 -12.55 -3.73
C GLY A 305 2.08 -12.90 -4.55
N ILE A 306 1.91 -12.24 -5.69
CA ILE A 306 0.88 -12.55 -6.68
C ILE A 306 1.54 -12.74 -8.05
N LEU A 307 1.28 -13.89 -8.70
CA LEU A 307 1.50 -14.05 -10.14
C LEU A 307 0.17 -13.89 -10.88
N LEU A 308 0.04 -12.83 -11.67
CA LEU A 308 -1.13 -12.54 -12.49
C LEU A 308 -0.84 -12.93 -13.94
N ALA A 309 -1.35 -14.09 -14.36
CA ALA A 309 -1.10 -14.69 -15.67
C ALA A 309 -2.34 -14.79 -16.57
N GLY A 310 -3.52 -14.50 -16.02
CA GLY A 310 -4.77 -14.44 -16.80
C GLY A 310 -5.05 -13.05 -17.36
N ASN A 311 -6.18 -12.90 -18.05
CA ASN A 311 -6.55 -11.68 -18.76
C ASN A 311 -7.78 -10.99 -18.14
N ASN A 312 -7.89 -9.68 -18.35
CA ASN A 312 -9.06 -8.89 -17.94
C ASN A 312 -9.38 -8.98 -16.44
N ASN A 313 -8.38 -9.20 -15.59
CA ASN A 313 -8.55 -9.26 -14.15
C ASN A 313 -8.45 -7.86 -13.53
N ILE A 314 -9.03 -7.71 -12.34
CA ILE A 314 -8.90 -6.51 -11.51
C ILE A 314 -8.28 -6.93 -10.17
N VAL A 315 -7.20 -6.26 -9.77
CA VAL A 315 -6.60 -6.33 -8.45
C VAL A 315 -6.76 -4.97 -7.80
N GLU A 316 -7.61 -4.89 -6.77
CA GLU A 316 -8.03 -3.63 -6.16
C GLU A 316 -7.79 -3.63 -4.66
N ARG A 317 -7.17 -2.58 -4.12
CA ARG A 317 -6.95 -2.42 -2.67
C ARG A 317 -6.30 -3.66 -2.02
N VAL A 318 -5.35 -4.24 -2.71
CA VAL A 318 -4.55 -5.38 -2.23
C VAL A 318 -3.23 -4.86 -1.69
N VAL A 319 -2.71 -5.53 -0.66
CA VAL A 319 -1.34 -5.30 -0.17
C VAL A 319 -0.52 -6.54 -0.44
N THR A 320 0.64 -6.40 -1.09
CA THR A 320 1.64 -7.47 -1.24
C THR A 320 2.91 -7.08 -0.50
N ARG A 321 3.41 -7.97 0.38
CA ARG A 321 4.57 -7.59 1.21
C ARG A 321 5.40 -8.76 1.69
N HIS A 322 6.68 -8.51 1.94
CA HIS A 322 7.63 -9.48 2.51
C HIS A 322 7.75 -10.76 1.69
N ASN A 323 7.45 -10.74 0.39
CA ASN A 323 7.59 -11.88 -0.50
C ASN A 323 9.05 -12.03 -0.92
N ARG A 324 9.43 -13.23 -1.38
CA ARG A 324 10.81 -13.58 -1.74
C ARG A 324 11.15 -13.35 -3.22
N ASP A 325 10.31 -12.63 -3.91
CA ASP A 325 10.44 -12.06 -5.25
C ASP A 325 9.45 -10.89 -5.31
N SER A 326 9.11 -10.40 -6.49
CA SER A 326 8.22 -9.25 -6.67
C SER A 326 6.88 -9.41 -5.95
N GLY A 327 6.37 -8.31 -5.39
CA GLY A 327 5.08 -8.32 -4.70
C GLY A 327 3.94 -8.75 -5.62
N LEU A 328 3.87 -8.19 -6.84
CA LEU A 328 2.92 -8.59 -7.88
C LEU A 328 3.61 -8.59 -9.24
N GLN A 329 3.72 -9.77 -9.83
CA GLN A 329 4.26 -9.94 -11.18
C GLN A 329 3.16 -10.28 -12.20
N LEU A 330 3.21 -9.63 -13.36
CA LEU A 330 2.50 -10.05 -14.57
C LEU A 330 3.46 -10.81 -15.47
N SER A 331 3.15 -12.08 -15.76
CA SER A 331 3.94 -12.90 -16.67
C SER A 331 3.13 -14.12 -17.11
N ARG A 332 3.51 -14.75 -18.22
CA ARG A 332 2.88 -16.01 -18.65
C ARG A 332 3.02 -17.10 -17.59
N LEU A 333 2.04 -17.96 -17.49
CA LEU A 333 2.06 -19.07 -16.54
C LEU A 333 2.76 -20.32 -17.11
N VAL A 334 2.51 -20.59 -18.36
CA VAL A 334 3.06 -21.77 -19.05
C VAL A 334 4.32 -21.35 -19.82
N ALA A 335 5.40 -22.09 -19.59
CA ALA A 335 6.61 -21.93 -20.40
C ALA A 335 6.25 -22.05 -21.88
N ASP A 336 6.83 -21.21 -22.72
CA ASP A 336 6.61 -21.18 -24.19
C ASP A 336 5.19 -20.84 -24.66
N ALA A 337 4.29 -20.38 -23.74
CA ALA A 337 3.02 -19.83 -24.15
C ALA A 337 3.22 -18.70 -25.18
N PRO A 338 2.51 -18.74 -26.33
CA PRO A 338 2.63 -17.71 -27.35
C PRO A 338 2.13 -16.35 -26.86
N ARG A 339 2.53 -15.28 -27.54
CA ARG A 339 2.28 -13.88 -27.11
C ARG A 339 0.79 -13.54 -26.92
N ASP A 340 -0.08 -14.10 -27.69
CA ASP A 340 -1.53 -13.90 -27.61
C ASP A 340 -2.15 -14.51 -26.34
N GLN A 341 -1.41 -15.36 -25.64
CA GLN A 341 -1.77 -15.92 -24.34
C GLN A 341 -1.13 -15.22 -23.15
N TRP A 342 -0.31 -14.19 -23.39
CA TRP A 342 0.31 -13.42 -22.31
C TRP A 342 -0.71 -12.56 -21.58
N PRO A 343 -0.53 -12.32 -20.25
CA PRO A 343 -1.50 -11.57 -19.45
C PRO A 343 -1.77 -10.18 -20.03
N SER A 344 -3.02 -9.89 -20.36
CA SER A 344 -3.44 -8.70 -21.09
C SER A 344 -4.68 -8.06 -20.46
N ASN A 345 -4.83 -6.75 -20.62
CA ASN A 345 -6.01 -5.98 -20.20
C ASN A 345 -6.35 -6.12 -18.71
N ASN A 346 -5.34 -6.32 -17.85
CA ASN A 346 -5.53 -6.36 -16.41
C ASN A 346 -5.44 -4.94 -15.83
N LEU A 347 -6.17 -4.70 -14.75
CA LEU A 347 -6.16 -3.47 -13.99
C LEU A 347 -5.67 -3.76 -12.56
N VAL A 348 -4.55 -3.16 -12.18
CA VAL A 348 -4.08 -3.10 -10.78
C VAL A 348 -4.36 -1.68 -10.28
N VAL A 349 -5.22 -1.54 -9.28
CA VAL A 349 -5.71 -0.23 -8.84
C VAL A 349 -5.74 -0.10 -7.32
N SER A 350 -5.35 1.06 -6.81
CA SER A 350 -5.34 1.38 -5.37
C SER A 350 -4.63 0.29 -4.54
N THR A 351 -3.57 -0.29 -5.06
CA THR A 351 -2.87 -1.46 -4.51
C THR A 351 -1.48 -1.04 -4.04
N GLU A 352 -1.03 -1.60 -2.93
CA GLU A 352 0.25 -1.32 -2.29
C GLU A 352 1.17 -2.54 -2.39
N SER A 353 2.47 -2.30 -2.63
CA SER A 353 3.49 -3.35 -2.64
C SER A 353 4.74 -2.86 -1.91
N HIS A 354 5.16 -3.59 -0.84
CA HIS A 354 6.28 -3.13 -0.04
C HIS A 354 7.05 -4.25 0.67
N ASP A 355 8.30 -3.95 1.04
CA ASP A 355 9.19 -4.83 1.81
C ASP A 355 9.36 -6.21 1.17
N ASN A 356 9.27 -6.33 -0.14
CA ASN A 356 9.60 -7.56 -0.83
C ASN A 356 11.12 -7.69 -0.94
N VAL A 357 11.65 -8.90 -0.68
CA VAL A 357 13.09 -9.15 -0.62
C VAL A 357 13.40 -10.62 -0.86
N ASP A 358 14.18 -10.91 -1.86
CA ASP A 358 14.79 -12.20 -2.17
C ASP A 358 16.18 -12.35 -1.51
N SER A 359 16.74 -13.53 -1.57
CA SER A 359 17.99 -13.84 -0.85
C SER A 359 19.23 -13.18 -1.43
N ASP A 360 19.25 -12.84 -2.73
CA ASP A 360 20.36 -12.13 -3.39
C ASP A 360 20.10 -10.63 -3.58
N GLY A 361 18.88 -10.17 -3.30
CA GLY A 361 18.52 -8.76 -3.27
C GLY A 361 18.54 -8.09 -4.65
N GLU A 362 18.14 -8.82 -5.71
CA GLU A 362 18.24 -8.37 -7.10
C GLU A 362 16.90 -8.37 -7.85
N ASP A 363 15.93 -9.22 -7.48
CA ASP A 363 14.74 -9.50 -8.28
C ASP A 363 13.41 -9.09 -7.63
N ALA A 364 13.40 -8.74 -6.34
CA ALA A 364 12.18 -8.49 -5.58
C ALA A 364 11.68 -7.05 -5.70
N ASP A 365 10.92 -6.81 -6.78
CA ASP A 365 10.28 -5.53 -7.07
C ASP A 365 8.95 -5.34 -6.31
N GLY A 366 8.42 -4.13 -6.36
CA GLY A 366 7.04 -3.90 -5.95
C GLY A 366 6.04 -4.45 -6.97
N PHE A 367 6.09 -3.95 -8.19
CA PHE A 367 5.24 -4.36 -9.31
C PHE A 367 6.09 -4.69 -10.53
N ALA A 368 5.97 -5.90 -11.05
CA ALA A 368 6.82 -6.43 -12.11
C ALA A 368 6.01 -6.90 -13.34
N PRO A 369 5.45 -6.01 -14.15
CA PRO A 369 4.93 -6.41 -15.47
C PRO A 369 6.09 -6.61 -16.45
N LYS A 370 6.83 -7.73 -16.30
CA LYS A 370 8.11 -7.98 -17.00
C LYS A 370 8.14 -9.29 -17.79
N LEU A 371 9.07 -9.41 -18.70
CA LEU A 371 9.45 -10.59 -19.49
C LEU A 371 8.40 -11.05 -20.51
N THR A 372 7.18 -11.36 -20.09
CA THR A 372 6.14 -11.96 -20.98
C THR A 372 4.76 -11.37 -20.64
N VAL A 373 4.57 -10.13 -21.00
CA VAL A 373 3.36 -9.34 -20.72
C VAL A 373 2.68 -8.96 -22.03
N GLY A 374 1.39 -9.20 -22.16
CA GLY A 374 0.57 -8.76 -23.27
C GLY A 374 0.12 -7.29 -23.14
N PRO A 375 -0.59 -6.73 -24.12
CA PRO A 375 -0.98 -5.33 -24.12
C PRO A 375 -2.14 -4.99 -23.17
N GLY A 376 -2.34 -3.70 -22.92
CA GLY A 376 -3.54 -3.18 -22.25
C GLY A 376 -3.54 -3.29 -20.72
N ASN A 377 -2.43 -3.67 -20.10
CA ASN A 377 -2.31 -3.71 -18.65
C ASN A 377 -2.12 -2.30 -18.07
N VAL A 378 -2.83 -2.00 -16.99
CA VAL A 378 -2.84 -0.68 -16.34
C VAL A 378 -2.55 -0.81 -14.85
N PHE A 379 -1.59 -0.02 -14.37
CA PHE A 379 -1.35 0.25 -12.96
C PHE A 379 -1.81 1.68 -12.67
N ARG A 380 -2.81 1.83 -11.81
CA ARG A 380 -3.41 3.12 -11.48
C ARG A 380 -3.57 3.30 -9.99
N TYR A 381 -3.15 4.45 -9.47
CA TYR A 381 -3.23 4.73 -8.03
C TYR A 381 -2.51 3.67 -7.19
N THR A 382 -1.41 3.11 -7.69
CA THR A 382 -0.64 2.08 -7.00
C THR A 382 0.53 2.70 -6.26
N VAL A 383 0.93 2.08 -5.15
CA VAL A 383 2.05 2.55 -4.32
C VAL A 383 3.05 1.43 -4.16
N SER A 384 4.30 1.69 -4.56
CA SER A 384 5.42 0.78 -4.40
C SER A 384 6.49 1.41 -3.53
N HIS A 385 6.87 0.76 -2.43
CA HIS A 385 7.88 1.33 -1.55
C HIS A 385 8.66 0.29 -0.75
N ASN A 386 9.86 0.67 -0.37
CA ASN A 386 10.72 -0.16 0.47
C ASN A 386 10.92 -1.60 -0.06
N ASN A 387 10.83 -1.83 -1.37
CA ASN A 387 11.23 -3.08 -1.97
C ASN A 387 12.76 -3.08 -2.14
N ILE A 388 13.36 -4.27 -2.13
CA ILE A 388 14.84 -4.34 -2.15
C ILE A 388 15.42 -3.97 -3.51
N ASP A 389 14.67 -4.17 -4.59
CA ASP A 389 15.03 -3.78 -5.95
C ASP A 389 14.15 -2.61 -6.44
N ASP A 390 13.45 -2.74 -7.54
CA ASP A 390 12.74 -1.64 -8.18
C ASP A 390 11.31 -1.44 -7.62
N GLY A 391 10.79 -0.23 -7.72
CA GLY A 391 9.38 0.03 -7.44
C GLY A 391 8.49 -0.60 -8.52
N TYR A 392 8.83 -0.34 -9.78
CA TYR A 392 8.19 -0.91 -10.97
C TYR A 392 9.27 -1.41 -11.92
N ASP A 393 9.20 -2.68 -12.33
CA ASP A 393 10.09 -3.27 -13.32
C ASP A 393 9.34 -3.75 -14.57
N LEU A 394 9.61 -3.12 -15.72
CA LEU A 394 9.04 -3.46 -17.02
C LEU A 394 10.09 -4.10 -17.93
N TYR A 395 10.96 -4.93 -17.35
CA TYR A 395 12.09 -5.51 -18.06
C TYR A 395 11.65 -6.36 -19.26
N THR A 396 12.29 -6.10 -20.36
CA THR A 396 12.19 -6.89 -21.59
C THR A 396 13.48 -7.66 -21.82
N LYS A 397 13.39 -8.84 -22.43
CA LYS A 397 14.50 -9.75 -22.65
C LYS A 397 14.51 -10.27 -24.09
N SER A 398 15.67 -10.36 -24.68
CA SER A 398 15.82 -10.84 -26.07
C SER A 398 15.28 -12.24 -26.29
N ASP A 399 15.38 -13.12 -25.29
CA ASP A 399 14.87 -14.48 -25.37
C ASP A 399 13.35 -14.54 -25.60
N THR A 400 12.59 -13.58 -25.10
CA THR A 400 11.13 -13.50 -25.21
C THR A 400 10.67 -12.36 -26.12
N GLY A 401 11.54 -11.39 -26.37
CA GLY A 401 11.26 -10.20 -27.16
C GLY A 401 10.47 -9.14 -26.42
N ALA A 402 9.92 -8.18 -27.14
CA ALA A 402 9.21 -7.05 -26.56
C ALA A 402 7.95 -7.48 -25.82
N ILE A 403 7.71 -6.94 -24.63
CA ILE A 403 6.41 -7.05 -23.95
C ILE A 403 5.36 -6.13 -24.62
N GLY A 404 4.09 -6.30 -24.28
CA GLY A 404 3.03 -5.34 -24.65
C GLY A 404 3.18 -4.01 -23.92
N PRO A 405 2.71 -2.90 -24.51
CA PRO A 405 2.70 -1.61 -23.81
C PRO A 405 1.90 -1.66 -22.51
N VAL A 406 2.48 -1.11 -21.45
CA VAL A 406 1.88 -0.96 -20.12
C VAL A 406 1.60 0.51 -19.85
N THR A 407 0.50 0.80 -19.17
CA THR A 407 0.19 2.14 -18.64
C THR A 407 0.43 2.16 -17.13
N ILE A 408 1.24 3.11 -16.65
CA ILE A 408 1.39 3.41 -15.22
C ILE A 408 0.94 4.85 -15.02
N GLU A 409 -0.10 5.05 -14.22
CA GLU A 409 -0.67 6.38 -14.06
C GLU A 409 -1.07 6.70 -12.62
N SER A 410 -0.82 7.96 -12.21
CA SER A 410 -1.19 8.50 -10.90
C SER A 410 -0.74 7.62 -9.74
N SER A 411 0.46 7.10 -9.83
CA SER A 411 1.06 6.12 -8.92
C SER A 411 2.30 6.68 -8.23
N LEU A 412 2.74 6.04 -7.15
CA LEU A 412 3.86 6.48 -6.33
C LEU A 412 4.89 5.35 -6.18
N ALA A 413 6.18 5.67 -6.37
CA ALA A 413 7.31 4.82 -6.04
C ALA A 413 8.26 5.57 -5.12
N TYR A 414 8.50 5.07 -3.90
CA TYR A 414 9.40 5.75 -2.98
C TYR A 414 10.21 4.80 -2.10
N ASP A 415 11.39 5.25 -1.69
CA ASP A 415 12.30 4.52 -0.79
C ASP A 415 12.61 3.07 -1.27
N ASN A 416 12.46 2.71 -2.57
CA ASN A 416 12.86 1.42 -3.08
C ASN A 416 14.39 1.31 -3.11
N GLY A 417 14.92 0.11 -2.88
CA GLY A 417 16.33 -0.17 -2.62
C GLY A 417 16.69 -0.19 -1.14
N THR A 418 15.75 0.16 -0.26
CA THR A 418 15.93 0.13 1.19
C THR A 418 14.65 -0.35 1.85
N LEU A 419 14.70 -1.48 2.54
CA LEU A 419 13.56 -2.02 3.28
C LEU A 419 13.15 -1.09 4.43
N SER A 420 11.93 -1.18 4.91
CA SER A 420 11.43 -0.37 6.03
C SER A 420 12.21 -0.58 7.34
N ASN A 421 12.88 -1.71 7.49
CA ASN A 421 13.78 -1.99 8.61
C ASN A 421 15.22 -1.48 8.40
N GLY A 422 15.50 -0.78 7.30
CA GLY A 422 16.81 -0.24 6.94
C GLY A 422 17.72 -1.23 6.19
N GLY A 423 17.25 -2.46 5.91
CA GLY A 423 18.00 -3.43 5.10
C GLY A 423 18.22 -2.92 3.68
N GLN A 424 19.42 -3.11 3.15
CA GLN A 424 19.79 -2.76 1.78
C GLN A 424 20.48 -3.93 1.11
N ALA A 425 20.21 -4.12 -0.18
CA ALA A 425 20.95 -5.07 -1.01
C ALA A 425 21.90 -4.33 -1.94
N GLY A 426 23.05 -4.96 -2.19
CA GLY A 426 24.07 -4.40 -3.10
C GLY A 426 23.82 -4.67 -4.58
N ASN A 427 22.94 -5.60 -4.93
CA ASN A 427 22.79 -6.13 -6.28
C ASN A 427 21.60 -5.54 -7.06
N GLY A 428 20.54 -5.09 -6.38
CA GLY A 428 19.35 -4.53 -7.00
C GLY A 428 19.60 -3.20 -7.72
N ASP A 429 18.78 -2.91 -8.71
CA ASP A 429 18.83 -1.65 -9.48
C ASP A 429 18.25 -0.46 -8.72
N ARG A 430 17.30 -0.69 -7.83
CA ARG A 430 16.76 0.26 -6.84
C ARG A 430 16.11 1.51 -7.43
N ASN A 431 15.49 1.38 -8.60
CA ASN A 431 14.81 2.49 -9.26
C ASN A 431 13.36 2.66 -8.75
N GLY A 432 12.79 3.83 -8.96
CA GLY A 432 11.36 4.02 -8.80
C GLY A 432 10.58 3.31 -9.93
N PHE A 433 10.91 3.66 -11.18
CA PHE A 433 10.28 3.13 -12.38
C PHE A 433 11.34 2.73 -13.41
N LYS A 434 11.54 1.43 -13.60
CA LYS A 434 12.42 0.83 -14.61
C LYS A 434 11.58 0.39 -15.81
N LEU A 435 11.78 1.03 -16.96
CA LEU A 435 10.83 1.04 -18.07
C LEU A 435 11.29 0.24 -19.30
N GLY A 436 12.11 -0.77 -19.12
CA GLY A 436 12.55 -1.61 -20.23
C GLY A 436 13.79 -2.45 -19.98
N GLY A 437 14.38 -2.97 -21.03
CA GLY A 437 15.60 -3.78 -21.01
C GLY A 437 16.10 -4.15 -22.40
N GLU A 438 17.37 -4.48 -22.50
CA GLU A 438 18.07 -5.12 -23.63
C GLU A 438 17.89 -4.44 -25.00
N ASP A 439 17.79 -3.11 -25.04
CA ASP A 439 17.61 -2.29 -26.26
C ASP A 439 16.30 -2.61 -27.04
N ILE A 440 15.33 -3.23 -26.36
CA ILE A 440 14.05 -3.58 -26.98
C ILE A 440 13.05 -2.44 -26.78
N GLY A 441 12.56 -1.88 -27.91
CA GLY A 441 11.61 -0.77 -27.89
C GLY A 441 10.18 -1.19 -27.51
N VAL A 442 9.61 -0.57 -26.48
CA VAL A 442 8.20 -0.71 -26.09
C VAL A 442 7.62 0.67 -25.77
N ASN A 443 6.43 0.96 -26.28
CA ASN A 443 5.81 2.28 -26.17
C ASN A 443 4.90 2.36 -24.92
N HIS A 444 5.48 2.39 -23.73
CA HIS A 444 4.73 2.53 -22.49
C HIS A 444 4.11 3.92 -22.35
N THR A 445 3.05 4.04 -21.54
CA THR A 445 2.47 5.30 -21.09
C THR A 445 2.72 5.46 -19.59
N VAL A 446 3.48 6.49 -19.22
CA VAL A 446 3.90 6.77 -17.84
C VAL A 446 3.49 8.20 -17.52
N ARG A 447 2.40 8.38 -16.75
CA ARG A 447 1.80 9.70 -16.55
C ARG A 447 1.28 9.95 -15.15
N GLY A 448 1.51 11.17 -14.64
CA GLY A 448 0.97 11.60 -13.35
C GLY A 448 1.55 10.83 -12.16
N ASN A 449 2.76 10.27 -12.29
CA ASN A 449 3.38 9.47 -11.25
C ASN A 449 4.38 10.29 -10.43
N ILE A 450 4.68 9.84 -9.23
CA ILE A 450 5.69 10.42 -8.36
C ILE A 450 6.76 9.37 -8.05
N ALA A 451 8.03 9.71 -8.26
CA ALA A 451 9.19 8.96 -7.79
C ALA A 451 9.91 9.77 -6.70
N TYR A 452 10.13 9.20 -5.52
CA TYR A 452 10.70 9.91 -4.39
C TYR A 452 11.70 9.06 -3.61
N ARG A 453 12.94 9.56 -3.47
CA ARG A 453 14.00 8.94 -2.66
C ARG A 453 14.29 7.46 -2.95
N ASN A 454 14.18 7.04 -4.20
CA ASN A 454 14.60 5.69 -4.58
C ASN A 454 16.13 5.59 -4.62
N GLY A 455 16.64 4.39 -4.42
CA GLY A 455 18.06 4.13 -4.20
C GLY A 455 18.97 4.35 -5.42
N GLN A 456 18.39 4.52 -6.62
CA GLN A 456 19.13 4.88 -7.84
C GLN A 456 18.38 5.96 -8.64
N HIS A 457 17.56 5.60 -9.62
CA HIS A 457 16.87 6.55 -10.48
C HIS A 457 15.39 6.67 -10.12
N GLY A 458 14.78 7.85 -10.33
CA GLY A 458 13.33 8.00 -10.25
C GLY A 458 12.64 7.30 -11.41
N PHE A 459 12.98 7.70 -12.63
CA PHE A 459 12.50 7.08 -13.88
C PHE A 459 13.70 6.75 -14.78
N THR A 460 13.83 5.49 -15.16
CA THR A 460 14.85 5.04 -16.11
C THR A 460 14.22 4.35 -17.32
N TYR A 461 14.68 4.72 -18.53
CA TYR A 461 14.31 3.99 -19.75
C TYR A 461 14.86 2.57 -19.76
N ASN A 462 15.93 2.32 -18.99
CA ASN A 462 16.66 1.05 -18.89
C ASN A 462 16.85 0.37 -20.27
N ARG A 463 17.42 1.12 -21.22
CA ARG A 463 17.65 0.69 -22.61
C ARG A 463 16.36 0.38 -23.42
N ASN A 464 15.21 0.91 -23.04
CA ASN A 464 14.01 0.88 -23.88
C ASN A 464 14.13 1.92 -25.00
N LEU A 465 14.34 1.48 -26.23
CA LEU A 465 14.50 2.35 -27.39
C LEU A 465 13.18 2.76 -28.07
N GLY A 466 12.04 2.47 -27.44
CA GLY A 466 10.71 2.81 -27.94
C GLY A 466 10.32 4.28 -27.81
N SER A 467 9.12 4.58 -28.27
CA SER A 467 8.49 5.92 -28.19
C SER A 467 7.51 5.95 -27.01
N MET A 468 8.03 6.00 -25.78
CA MET A 468 7.20 6.11 -24.58
C MET A 468 6.57 7.51 -24.48
N THR A 469 5.37 7.59 -23.87
CA THR A 469 4.77 8.84 -23.43
C THR A 469 5.05 9.04 -21.94
N VAL A 470 5.88 10.02 -21.59
CA VAL A 470 6.28 10.34 -20.21
C VAL A 470 5.78 11.73 -19.89
N SER A 471 4.70 11.86 -19.14
CA SER A 471 4.04 13.16 -18.96
C SER A 471 3.47 13.37 -17.56
N ASN A 472 3.51 14.63 -17.11
CA ASN A 472 2.97 15.02 -15.80
C ASN A 472 3.52 14.16 -14.66
N ASN A 473 4.80 13.75 -14.69
CA ASN A 473 5.43 13.03 -13.60
C ASN A 473 6.28 13.97 -12.77
N ALA A 474 6.38 13.69 -11.47
CA ALA A 474 7.30 14.35 -10.56
C ALA A 474 8.34 13.35 -10.06
N SER A 475 9.60 13.73 -10.08
CA SER A 475 10.72 12.92 -9.61
C SER A 475 11.58 13.75 -8.67
N ILE A 476 11.74 13.30 -7.42
CA ILE A 476 12.29 14.11 -6.35
C ILE A 476 13.29 13.31 -5.53
N ASP A 477 14.47 13.88 -5.27
CA ASP A 477 15.46 13.40 -4.29
C ASP A 477 15.87 11.92 -4.49
N ASN A 478 15.91 11.44 -5.75
CA ASN A 478 16.43 10.11 -6.02
C ASN A 478 17.97 10.13 -6.06
N THR A 479 18.58 9.04 -5.59
CA THR A 479 20.02 9.02 -5.26
C THR A 479 20.93 9.35 -6.43
N GLU A 480 20.62 8.92 -7.66
CA GLU A 480 21.40 9.29 -8.85
C GLU A 480 20.67 10.33 -9.69
N ARG A 481 19.72 9.94 -10.52
CA ARG A 481 18.98 10.84 -11.41
C ARG A 481 17.49 10.70 -11.22
N ASN A 482 16.82 11.79 -11.30
CA ASN A 482 15.36 11.78 -11.30
C ASN A 482 14.82 11.22 -12.62
N PHE A 483 15.43 11.58 -13.75
CA PHE A 483 15.10 11.03 -15.06
C PHE A 483 16.40 10.63 -15.79
N THR A 484 16.46 9.40 -16.30
CA THR A 484 17.59 8.94 -17.12
C THR A 484 17.10 8.20 -18.37
N PHE A 485 17.19 8.90 -19.49
CA PHE A 485 16.78 8.43 -20.81
C PHE A 485 17.92 8.73 -21.79
N ASP A 486 18.80 7.76 -21.97
CA ASP A 486 20.02 7.89 -22.81
C ASP A 486 19.79 7.49 -24.27
N GLY A 487 18.56 7.06 -24.63
CA GLY A 487 18.21 6.63 -25.98
C GLY A 487 16.70 6.54 -26.20
N GLY A 488 16.32 6.14 -27.42
CA GLY A 488 14.92 6.03 -27.81
C GLY A 488 14.32 7.34 -28.35
N THR A 489 13.01 7.31 -28.58
CA THR A 489 12.26 8.44 -29.19
C THR A 489 11.08 8.87 -28.32
N SER A 490 11.21 8.70 -27.01
CA SER A 490 10.18 9.04 -26.02
C SER A 490 9.77 10.52 -26.06
N VAL A 491 8.52 10.79 -25.71
CA VAL A 491 7.94 12.14 -25.69
C VAL A 491 7.72 12.57 -24.24
N PHE A 492 8.30 13.72 -23.86
CA PHE A 492 8.26 14.26 -22.50
C PHE A 492 7.45 15.55 -22.45
N ARG A 493 6.43 15.62 -21.57
CA ARG A 493 5.57 16.80 -21.38
C ARG A 493 5.25 17.02 -19.91
N ASN A 494 5.40 18.24 -19.45
CA ASN A 494 5.02 18.68 -18.09
C ASN A 494 5.67 17.88 -16.95
N ASN A 495 6.83 17.26 -17.15
CA ASN A 495 7.50 16.58 -16.06
C ASN A 495 8.23 17.56 -15.14
N THR A 496 8.36 17.21 -13.86
CA THR A 496 9.04 18.00 -12.84
C THR A 496 10.12 17.15 -12.18
N SER A 497 11.33 17.71 -12.09
CA SER A 497 12.47 17.06 -11.45
C SER A 497 13.07 18.01 -10.41
N CYS A 498 13.26 17.51 -9.18
CA CYS A 498 13.72 18.28 -8.03
C CYS A 498 14.77 17.51 -7.24
N ASP A 499 15.79 18.22 -6.77
CA ASP A 499 16.81 17.71 -5.83
C ASP A 499 17.42 16.36 -6.29
N GLY A 500 17.73 16.21 -7.58
CA GLY A 500 18.36 14.99 -8.09
C GLY A 500 19.85 14.90 -7.71
N GLY A 501 20.35 13.70 -7.46
CA GLY A 501 21.76 13.45 -7.14
C GLY A 501 22.71 13.79 -8.29
N ALA A 502 22.24 13.69 -9.53
CA ALA A 502 22.95 14.12 -10.74
C ALA A 502 21.97 14.70 -11.76
N ASN A 503 22.51 15.47 -12.73
CA ASN A 503 21.69 16.06 -13.79
C ASN A 503 20.90 15.01 -14.56
N ASP A 504 19.64 15.31 -14.86
CA ASP A 504 18.79 14.47 -15.70
C ASP A 504 19.39 14.27 -17.08
N ARG A 505 19.14 13.12 -17.68
CA ARG A 505 19.51 12.79 -19.05
C ARG A 505 18.25 12.54 -19.87
N ILE A 506 18.06 13.32 -20.91
CA ILE A 506 16.83 13.27 -21.72
C ILE A 506 17.21 13.21 -23.20
N VAL A 507 17.09 12.03 -23.77
CA VAL A 507 17.12 11.79 -25.22
C VAL A 507 15.69 11.50 -25.67
N GLY A 508 15.17 12.31 -26.60
CA GLY A 508 13.80 12.22 -27.10
C GLY A 508 13.18 13.59 -27.39
N ASN A 509 11.88 13.63 -27.52
CA ASN A 509 11.13 14.83 -27.83
C ASN A 509 10.64 15.52 -26.54
N ALA A 510 11.43 16.40 -25.98
CA ALA A 510 11.11 17.22 -24.82
C ALA A 510 10.91 18.68 -25.22
N ASP A 511 9.91 19.36 -24.65
CA ASP A 511 9.68 20.80 -24.83
C ASP A 511 9.84 21.56 -23.50
N SER A 512 9.64 22.89 -23.56
CA SER A 512 9.79 23.79 -22.42
C SER A 512 8.72 23.63 -21.32
N SER A 513 7.75 22.75 -21.50
CA SER A 513 6.79 22.41 -20.45
C SER A 513 7.43 21.59 -19.34
N ASN A 514 8.59 20.97 -19.57
CA ASN A 514 9.29 20.18 -18.58
C ASN A 514 10.22 21.06 -17.73
N GLN A 515 10.39 20.70 -16.46
CA GLN A 515 11.43 21.24 -15.55
C GLN A 515 12.34 20.11 -15.10
N PHE A 516 13.36 19.82 -15.90
CA PHE A 516 14.34 18.81 -15.57
C PHE A 516 15.44 19.36 -14.68
N TRP A 517 15.98 18.51 -13.80
CA TRP A 517 17.06 18.86 -12.89
C TRP A 517 18.39 19.02 -13.63
N SER A 518 19.01 20.18 -13.44
CA SER A 518 20.32 20.53 -13.99
C SER A 518 21.24 21.22 -12.97
N GLY A 519 21.10 20.83 -11.69
CA GLY A 519 21.86 21.39 -10.57
C GLY A 519 21.11 22.43 -9.75
N THR A 520 19.91 22.86 -10.16
CA THR A 520 19.06 23.79 -9.41
C THR A 520 17.57 23.45 -9.57
N ASN A 521 16.81 23.67 -8.50
CA ASN A 521 15.37 23.46 -8.51
C ASN A 521 14.63 24.50 -9.38
N GLY A 522 13.75 24.01 -10.22
CA GLY A 522 12.77 24.84 -10.91
C GLY A 522 11.65 25.33 -9.96
N SER A 523 10.81 26.25 -10.45
CA SER A 523 9.74 26.87 -9.65
C SER A 523 8.72 25.88 -9.08
N ARG A 524 8.46 24.75 -9.74
CA ARG A 524 7.50 23.74 -9.30
C ARG A 524 7.98 22.96 -8.06
N CYS A 525 9.28 22.92 -7.81
CA CYS A 525 9.86 22.15 -6.70
C CYS A 525 9.42 22.65 -5.32
N SER A 526 8.98 23.89 -5.22
CA SER A 526 8.42 24.44 -3.98
C SER A 526 7.15 23.68 -3.49
N SER A 527 6.49 22.94 -4.36
CA SER A 527 5.33 22.10 -4.01
C SER A 527 5.71 20.77 -3.35
N TYR A 528 6.97 20.33 -3.49
CA TYR A 528 7.44 19.01 -3.05
C TYR A 528 8.39 19.13 -1.85
N THR A 529 8.01 19.94 -0.85
CA THR A 529 8.81 20.19 0.35
C THR A 529 8.13 19.62 1.60
N GLY A 530 8.94 19.13 2.54
CA GLY A 530 8.46 18.51 3.78
C GLY A 530 8.26 17.00 3.66
N ALA A 531 7.67 16.40 4.68
CA ALA A 531 7.50 14.96 4.73
C ALA A 531 6.49 14.46 3.68
N LEU A 532 6.83 13.34 3.01
CA LEU A 532 5.91 12.60 2.16
C LEU A 532 4.80 11.97 3.02
N GLY A 533 3.57 12.09 2.61
CA GLY A 533 2.43 11.32 3.09
C GLY A 533 1.58 10.86 1.91
N TRP A 534 0.86 9.76 2.08
CA TRP A 534 -0.08 9.31 1.08
C TRP A 534 -1.24 8.53 1.69
N SER A 535 -2.34 8.46 0.96
CA SER A 535 -3.52 7.66 1.32
C SER A 535 -4.38 7.37 0.09
N PHE A 536 -5.22 6.37 0.18
CA PHE A 536 -6.27 6.17 -0.82
C PHE A 536 -7.55 6.88 -0.39
N ALA A 537 -8.07 7.75 -1.23
CA ALA A 537 -9.38 8.36 -1.04
C ALA A 537 -10.51 7.32 -1.11
N ALA A 538 -11.70 7.72 -0.72
CA ALA A 538 -12.89 6.86 -0.74
C ALA A 538 -13.16 6.22 -2.10
N ASP A 539 -12.98 6.99 -3.17
CA ASP A 539 -13.14 6.54 -4.55
C ASP A 539 -11.95 5.74 -5.11
N GLY A 540 -10.95 5.46 -4.29
CA GLY A 540 -9.74 4.70 -4.66
C GLY A 540 -8.61 5.54 -5.23
N ARG A 541 -8.77 6.83 -5.45
CA ARG A 541 -7.69 7.69 -5.92
C ARG A 541 -6.56 7.75 -4.90
N LEU A 542 -5.34 7.73 -5.38
CA LEU A 542 -4.17 8.02 -4.57
C LEU A 542 -4.08 9.52 -4.30
N VAL A 543 -3.99 9.89 -3.05
CA VAL A 543 -3.72 11.26 -2.60
C VAL A 543 -2.31 11.28 -2.02
N VAL A 544 -1.44 12.10 -2.59
CA VAL A 544 -0.05 12.28 -2.12
C VAL A 544 0.09 13.67 -1.55
N THR A 545 0.81 13.79 -0.43
CA THR A 545 1.08 15.07 0.22
C THR A 545 2.58 15.24 0.46
N PHE A 546 3.05 16.48 0.39
CA PHE A 546 4.36 16.88 0.90
C PHE A 546 4.16 17.99 1.94
N GLY A 547 4.72 17.80 3.14
CA GLY A 547 4.49 18.72 4.26
C GLY A 547 3.01 18.92 4.59
N GLY A 548 2.18 17.89 4.39
CA GLY A 548 0.73 17.91 4.60
C GLY A 548 -0.09 18.57 3.47
N ARG A 549 0.56 19.09 2.40
CA ARG A 549 -0.14 19.69 1.25
C ARG A 549 -0.33 18.65 0.15
N VAL A 550 -1.55 18.51 -0.36
CA VAL A 550 -1.84 17.64 -1.51
C VAL A 550 -1.09 18.16 -2.74
N VAL A 551 -0.41 17.24 -3.41
CA VAL A 551 0.30 17.53 -4.66
C VAL A 551 -0.28 16.73 -5.82
N THR A 552 -0.22 17.32 -6.99
CA THR A 552 -0.47 16.64 -8.28
C THR A 552 0.77 16.88 -9.13
N PRO A 553 1.35 15.83 -9.70
CA PRO A 553 2.55 15.94 -10.56
C PRO A 553 2.34 16.82 -11.78
#